data_31313004114b5873210cea7317082cdc
#
_entry.id   31313004114b5873210cea7317082cdc
#
_cell.length_a   1.000
_cell.length_b   1.000
_cell.length_c   1.000
_cell.angle_alpha   90.00
_cell.angle_beta   90.00
_cell.angle_gamma   90.00
#
_symmetry.space_group_name_H-M   'P 1'
#
loop_
_entity.id
_entity.type
_entity.pdbx_description
1 polymer ?
#
loop_
_entity_poly.entity_id
_entity_poly.type
_entity_poly.pdbx_seq_one_letter_code
_entity_poly.pdbx_strand_id
1 'polypeptide(L)'
;MRPIIGITTYVETATWGVWRDLPTTLVPHDYVAAVSQSGGRPVLLPEHEDTDVLEMLDGLVLAGGPDLNPGFYGAEPGPLTVTSPDRDQAEMLLVRRALEMDVPVLGICRGMQLLTVAAGGSLHQHLPDALGHEKHRPAPGVYGEHDASFEPGSRIARLMGDDLAIRCFHHQGVADAGKLTVTGRAEDGLAEAVEDPDRRFVLGVQWHPEVVRDERLFGALVAAARRHRS
;
A
#
# COMPACT_ATOMS: atom_id res chain seq x y z
N MET A 1 -10.74 23.69 0.33
CA MET A 1 -9.26 23.65 0.15
C MET A 1 -8.90 22.27 -0.43
N ARG A 2 -7.79 22.14 -1.20
CA ARG A 2 -7.34 20.80 -1.65
C ARG A 2 -6.80 20.04 -0.44
N PRO A 3 -7.24 18.80 -0.15
CA PRO A 3 -6.73 18.04 0.99
C PRO A 3 -5.26 17.70 0.81
N ILE A 4 -4.52 17.65 1.92
CA ILE A 4 -3.10 17.33 1.97
C ILE A 4 -2.98 15.81 2.16
N ILE A 5 -2.38 15.14 1.18
CA ILE A 5 -2.19 13.69 1.16
C ILE A 5 -0.72 13.37 1.33
N GLY A 6 -0.36 12.77 2.46
CA GLY A 6 0.97 12.22 2.68
C GLY A 6 1.20 11.00 1.78
N ILE A 7 2.39 10.87 1.22
CA ILE A 7 2.82 9.70 0.45
C ILE A 7 4.13 9.24 1.08
N THR A 8 4.19 8.01 1.58
CA THR A 8 5.43 7.46 2.13
C THR A 8 6.45 7.25 1.02
N THR A 9 7.71 7.43 1.35
CA THR A 9 8.85 7.34 0.43
C THR A 9 9.84 6.31 0.94
N TYR A 10 10.93 6.13 0.23
CA TYR A 10 12.03 5.26 0.61
C TYR A 10 13.37 5.85 0.20
N VAL A 11 14.44 5.37 0.81
CA VAL A 11 15.80 5.77 0.50
C VAL A 11 16.43 4.75 -0.42
N GLU A 12 16.79 5.18 -1.62
CA GLU A 12 17.46 4.36 -2.62
C GLU A 12 18.69 5.06 -3.17
N THR A 13 19.63 4.27 -3.67
CA THR A 13 20.79 4.82 -4.37
C THR A 13 20.38 5.32 -5.75
N ALA A 14 20.44 6.63 -5.97
CA ALA A 14 20.05 7.25 -7.23
C ALA A 14 21.19 8.00 -7.95
N THR A 15 21.04 8.12 -9.26
CA THR A 15 21.96 8.84 -10.14
C THR A 15 21.18 9.84 -10.99
N TRP A 16 21.57 11.12 -10.98
CA TRP A 16 20.96 12.16 -11.83
C TRP A 16 21.96 13.28 -12.15
N GLY A 17 21.87 13.86 -13.33
CA GLY A 17 22.77 14.91 -13.79
C GLY A 17 24.24 14.50 -13.67
N VAL A 18 25.01 15.17 -12.83
CA VAL A 18 26.42 14.86 -12.54
C VAL A 18 26.61 14.03 -11.27
N TRP A 19 25.57 13.84 -10.49
CA TRP A 19 25.58 13.12 -9.23
C TRP A 19 25.43 11.62 -9.45
N ARG A 20 26.26 10.81 -8.78
CA ARG A 20 26.29 9.35 -8.93
C ARG A 20 26.15 8.67 -7.56
N ASP A 21 25.32 7.65 -7.54
CA ASP A 21 25.22 6.70 -6.43
C ASP A 21 25.01 7.34 -5.05
N LEU A 22 24.10 8.33 -4.98
CA LEU A 22 23.78 9.03 -3.73
C LEU A 22 22.53 8.44 -3.09
N PRO A 23 22.54 8.24 -1.74
CA PRO A 23 21.32 7.96 -1.00
C PRO A 23 20.30 9.08 -1.23
N THR A 24 19.11 8.72 -1.68
CA THR A 24 18.11 9.70 -2.11
C THR A 24 16.73 9.25 -1.64
N THR A 25 16.00 10.13 -0.96
CA THR A 25 14.60 9.92 -0.66
C THR A 25 13.78 10.09 -1.92
N LEU A 26 13.06 9.05 -2.34
CA LEU A 26 12.29 9.05 -3.59
C LEU A 26 11.03 8.19 -3.50
N VAL A 27 10.15 8.38 -4.47
CA VAL A 27 8.98 7.53 -4.76
C VAL A 27 8.68 7.66 -6.27
N PRO A 28 8.15 6.64 -6.95
CA PRO A 28 7.72 6.76 -8.34
C PRO A 28 6.77 7.94 -8.52
N HIS A 29 7.01 8.74 -9.56
CA HIS A 29 6.21 9.96 -9.83
C HIS A 29 4.73 9.66 -10.04
N ASP A 30 4.37 8.45 -10.44
CA ASP A 30 2.98 8.05 -10.67
C ASP A 30 2.11 8.18 -9.42
N TYR A 31 2.64 7.94 -8.20
CA TYR A 31 1.93 8.21 -6.93
C TYR A 31 1.59 9.71 -6.78
N VAL A 32 2.56 10.56 -7.05
CA VAL A 32 2.40 12.03 -6.97
C VAL A 32 1.38 12.52 -8.00
N ALA A 33 1.48 11.99 -9.23
CA ALA A 33 0.56 12.31 -10.32
C ALA A 33 -0.87 11.87 -10.00
N ALA A 34 -1.05 10.62 -9.51
CA ALA A 34 -2.36 10.07 -9.17
C ALA A 34 -3.08 10.90 -8.08
N VAL A 35 -2.38 11.25 -7.00
CA VAL A 35 -2.92 12.12 -5.94
C VAL A 35 -3.28 13.50 -6.50
N SER A 36 -2.40 14.10 -7.33
CA SER A 36 -2.62 15.45 -7.89
C SER A 36 -3.82 15.48 -8.84
N GLN A 37 -3.94 14.51 -9.74
CA GLN A 37 -5.02 14.37 -10.72
C GLN A 37 -6.36 14.14 -10.01
N SER A 38 -6.38 13.37 -8.93
CA SER A 38 -7.56 13.16 -8.08
C SER A 38 -7.94 14.39 -7.24
N GLY A 39 -7.21 15.50 -7.35
CA GLY A 39 -7.51 16.77 -6.66
C GLY A 39 -6.98 16.87 -5.23
N GLY A 40 -6.08 15.98 -4.81
CA GLY A 40 -5.29 16.09 -3.59
C GLY A 40 -4.06 16.99 -3.75
N ARG A 41 -3.43 17.35 -2.65
CA ARG A 41 -2.12 18.00 -2.60
C ARG A 41 -1.12 17.00 -2.07
N PRO A 42 -0.26 16.39 -2.91
CA PRO A 42 0.70 15.39 -2.45
C PRO A 42 1.82 16.05 -1.62
N VAL A 43 2.21 15.40 -0.54
CA VAL A 43 3.38 15.72 0.29
C VAL A 43 4.16 14.43 0.50
N LEU A 44 5.45 14.46 0.18
CA LEU A 44 6.32 13.30 0.37
C LEU A 44 6.77 13.22 1.82
N LEU A 45 6.64 12.04 2.41
CA LEU A 45 7.02 11.76 3.79
C LEU A 45 8.31 10.92 3.78
N PRO A 46 9.45 11.46 4.23
CA PRO A 46 10.68 10.68 4.37
C PRO A 46 10.54 9.62 5.46
N GLU A 47 11.44 8.64 5.45
CA GLU A 47 11.57 7.63 6.51
C GLU A 47 11.96 8.33 7.82
N HIS A 48 11.00 8.54 8.71
CA HIS A 48 11.20 9.20 9.99
C HIS A 48 10.18 8.73 11.02
N GLU A 49 10.61 8.55 12.26
CA GLU A 49 9.74 8.03 13.33
C GLU A 49 8.76 9.08 13.90
N ASP A 50 8.89 10.35 13.50
CA ASP A 50 7.98 11.41 13.91
C ASP A 50 6.61 11.24 13.26
N THR A 51 5.59 10.98 14.08
CA THR A 51 4.21 10.81 13.65
C THR A 51 3.38 12.09 13.75
N ASP A 52 3.89 13.18 14.30
CA ASP A 52 3.17 14.44 14.48
C ASP A 52 2.82 15.09 13.13
N VAL A 53 3.55 14.70 12.06
CA VAL A 53 3.23 15.11 10.69
C VAL A 53 1.77 14.75 10.30
N LEU A 54 1.17 13.72 10.90
CA LEU A 54 -0.23 13.33 10.66
C LEU A 54 -1.24 14.41 11.02
N GLU A 55 -0.91 15.30 11.97
CA GLU A 55 -1.78 16.43 12.33
C GLU A 55 -1.96 17.44 11.18
N MET A 56 -1.02 17.45 10.23
CA MET A 56 -1.07 18.32 9.05
C MET A 56 -1.71 17.64 7.84
N LEU A 57 -1.91 16.32 7.88
CA LEU A 57 -2.42 15.55 6.77
C LEU A 57 -3.93 15.34 6.84
N ASP A 58 -4.55 15.25 5.69
CA ASP A 58 -5.96 14.91 5.52
C ASP A 58 -6.15 13.45 5.10
N GLY A 59 -5.08 12.81 4.62
CA GLY A 59 -5.06 11.40 4.20
C GLY A 59 -3.64 10.91 3.96
N LEU A 60 -3.48 9.60 3.88
CA LEU A 60 -2.19 8.93 3.77
C LEU A 60 -2.21 7.87 2.67
N VAL A 61 -1.18 7.85 1.82
CA VAL A 61 -0.86 6.76 0.90
C VAL A 61 0.39 6.05 1.43
N LEU A 62 0.26 4.76 1.69
CA LEU A 62 1.39 3.87 1.96
C LEU A 62 1.83 3.26 0.64
N ALA A 63 3.02 3.62 0.18
CA ALA A 63 3.53 3.22 -1.12
C ALA A 63 4.05 1.77 -1.14
N GLY A 64 4.15 1.20 -2.33
CA GLY A 64 4.82 -0.08 -2.57
C GLY A 64 6.31 -0.07 -2.21
N GLY A 65 6.98 -1.22 -2.31
CA GLY A 65 8.41 -1.31 -1.99
C GLY A 65 8.87 -2.74 -1.69
N PRO A 66 10.04 -2.90 -1.03
CA PRO A 66 10.59 -4.20 -0.64
C PRO A 66 9.73 -4.90 0.42
N ASP A 67 10.17 -6.07 0.86
CA ASP A 67 9.44 -6.88 1.83
C ASP A 67 9.34 -6.20 3.19
N LEU A 68 8.29 -6.51 3.93
CA LEU A 68 8.12 -6.09 5.31
C LEU A 68 8.87 -7.04 6.25
N ASN A 69 9.50 -6.48 7.29
CA ASN A 69 10.21 -7.24 8.32
C ASN A 69 9.28 -8.26 9.00
N PRO A 70 9.55 -9.57 8.88
CA PRO A 70 8.73 -10.62 9.46
C PRO A 70 8.61 -10.56 10.98
N GLY A 71 9.55 -9.95 11.66
CA GLY A 71 9.49 -9.73 13.11
C GLY A 71 8.23 -8.99 13.57
N PHE A 72 7.62 -8.15 12.72
CA PHE A 72 6.37 -7.45 13.05
C PHE A 72 5.15 -8.37 13.14
N TYR A 73 5.19 -9.56 12.55
CA TYR A 73 4.13 -10.57 12.65
C TYR A 73 4.61 -11.90 13.23
N GLY A 74 5.73 -11.85 14.00
CA GLY A 74 6.22 -12.97 14.80
C GLY A 74 6.85 -14.11 14.00
N ALA A 75 7.39 -13.82 12.81
CA ALA A 75 8.07 -14.79 11.96
C ALA A 75 9.56 -14.46 11.81
N GLU A 76 10.36 -15.48 11.48
CA GLU A 76 11.77 -15.30 11.09
C GLU A 76 11.89 -14.99 9.61
N PRO A 77 12.87 -14.19 9.17
CA PRO A 77 13.08 -13.89 7.75
C PRO A 77 13.35 -15.15 6.92
N GLY A 78 12.59 -15.30 5.84
CA GLY A 78 12.83 -16.32 4.83
C GLY A 78 14.09 -16.01 3.98
N PRO A 79 14.59 -17.00 3.22
CA PRO A 79 15.85 -16.84 2.47
C PRO A 79 15.78 -15.81 1.34
N LEU A 80 14.58 -15.43 0.90
CA LEU A 80 14.35 -14.45 -0.16
C LEU A 80 13.79 -13.11 0.36
N THR A 81 13.68 -12.97 1.68
CA THR A 81 13.14 -11.76 2.31
C THR A 81 14.19 -10.63 2.29
N VAL A 82 13.83 -9.51 1.67
CA VAL A 82 14.67 -8.30 1.59
C VAL A 82 13.90 -7.13 2.20
N THR A 83 14.34 -6.66 3.37
CA THR A 83 13.66 -5.63 4.16
C THR A 83 14.40 -4.30 4.17
N SER A 84 13.72 -3.23 4.54
CA SER A 84 14.26 -1.91 4.83
C SER A 84 13.91 -1.54 6.28
N PRO A 85 14.74 -1.88 7.27
CA PRO A 85 14.39 -1.79 8.68
C PRO A 85 13.97 -0.38 9.14
N ASP A 86 14.68 0.66 8.69
CA ASP A 86 14.37 2.04 9.06
C ASP A 86 13.01 2.48 8.51
N ARG A 87 12.73 2.14 7.24
CA ARG A 87 11.43 2.36 6.62
C ARG A 87 10.32 1.58 7.32
N ASP A 88 10.56 0.29 7.58
CA ASP A 88 9.59 -0.59 8.23
C ASP A 88 9.18 -0.04 9.61
N GLN A 89 10.15 0.41 10.40
CA GLN A 89 9.92 0.98 11.71
C GLN A 89 9.13 2.31 11.61
N ALA A 90 9.59 3.22 10.77
CA ALA A 90 8.96 4.53 10.58
C ALA A 90 7.51 4.39 10.08
N GLU A 91 7.29 3.59 9.04
CA GLU A 91 5.94 3.41 8.48
C GLU A 91 5.02 2.61 9.41
N MET A 92 5.53 1.66 10.22
CA MET A 92 4.73 0.95 11.21
C MET A 92 4.21 1.91 12.31
N LEU A 93 5.05 2.82 12.79
CA LEU A 93 4.62 3.86 13.74
C LEU A 93 3.59 4.78 13.10
N LEU A 94 3.86 5.23 11.88
CA LEU A 94 3.01 6.15 11.14
C LEU A 94 1.61 5.55 10.89
N VAL A 95 1.52 4.31 10.40
CA VAL A 95 0.24 3.67 10.10
C VAL A 95 -0.58 3.41 11.36
N ARG A 96 0.04 2.94 12.45
CA ARG A 96 -0.65 2.74 13.73
C ARG A 96 -1.26 4.05 14.22
N ARG A 97 -0.49 5.13 14.20
CA ARG A 97 -0.96 6.44 14.61
C ARG A 97 -2.05 6.99 13.69
N ALA A 98 -1.92 6.80 12.37
CA ALA A 98 -2.94 7.18 11.41
C ALA A 98 -4.28 6.45 11.67
N LEU A 99 -4.22 5.15 11.98
CA LEU A 99 -5.40 4.37 12.37
C LEU A 99 -6.01 4.87 13.67
N GLU A 100 -5.24 5.20 14.71
CA GLU A 100 -5.74 5.79 15.95
C GLU A 100 -6.47 7.12 15.72
N MET A 101 -5.95 7.96 14.84
CA MET A 101 -6.51 9.27 14.50
C MET A 101 -7.65 9.22 13.48
N ASP A 102 -8.03 8.03 12.98
CA ASP A 102 -9.00 7.80 11.88
C ASP A 102 -8.65 8.60 10.61
N VAL A 103 -7.35 8.79 10.35
CA VAL A 103 -6.88 9.36 9.09
C VAL A 103 -7.22 8.43 7.93
N PRO A 104 -7.81 8.91 6.83
CA PRO A 104 -8.01 8.10 5.63
C PRO A 104 -6.71 7.52 5.08
N VAL A 105 -6.65 6.19 4.91
CA VAL A 105 -5.44 5.46 4.46
C VAL A 105 -5.72 4.63 3.22
N LEU A 106 -4.85 4.74 2.22
CA LEU A 106 -4.76 3.84 1.07
C LEU A 106 -3.40 3.14 1.09
N GLY A 107 -3.37 1.82 1.28
CA GLY A 107 -2.17 0.99 1.17
C GLY A 107 -2.06 0.35 -0.22
N ILE A 108 -0.90 0.45 -0.86
CA ILE A 108 -0.65 -0.10 -2.20
C ILE A 108 0.50 -1.10 -2.12
N CYS A 109 0.26 -2.34 -2.58
CA CYS A 109 1.22 -3.44 -2.60
C CYS A 109 1.83 -3.67 -1.20
N ARG A 110 3.10 -3.34 -0.97
CA ARG A 110 3.70 -3.39 0.37
C ARG A 110 2.90 -2.55 1.39
N GLY A 111 2.30 -1.42 0.97
CA GLY A 111 1.45 -0.60 1.84
C GLY A 111 0.20 -1.33 2.33
N MET A 112 -0.42 -2.20 1.53
CA MET A 112 -1.49 -3.09 1.97
C MET A 112 -0.98 -4.11 2.99
N GLN A 113 0.19 -4.69 2.75
CA GLN A 113 0.83 -5.67 3.65
C GLN A 113 1.14 -5.04 5.01
N LEU A 114 1.72 -3.83 5.00
CA LEU A 114 1.99 -3.06 6.22
C LEU A 114 0.70 -2.77 7.01
N LEU A 115 -0.35 -2.34 6.32
CA LEU A 115 -1.66 -2.08 6.91
C LEU A 115 -2.24 -3.35 7.56
N THR A 116 -2.11 -4.49 6.88
CA THR A 116 -2.53 -5.79 7.38
C THR A 116 -1.78 -6.19 8.65
N VAL A 117 -0.45 -6.06 8.66
CA VAL A 117 0.37 -6.40 9.82
C VAL A 117 0.11 -5.43 10.97
N ALA A 118 -0.08 -4.14 10.71
CA ALA A 118 -0.48 -3.16 11.73
C ALA A 118 -1.84 -3.49 12.37
N ALA A 119 -2.73 -4.16 11.64
CA ALA A 119 -4.02 -4.66 12.12
C ALA A 119 -3.93 -6.03 12.82
N GLY A 120 -2.74 -6.57 13.01
CA GLY A 120 -2.49 -7.85 13.70
C GLY A 120 -2.52 -9.07 12.78
N GLY A 121 -2.46 -8.88 11.47
CA GLY A 121 -2.37 -9.95 10.49
C GLY A 121 -0.95 -10.44 10.22
N SER A 122 -0.80 -11.34 9.24
CA SER A 122 0.47 -11.94 8.84
C SER A 122 0.57 -12.13 7.33
N LEU A 123 1.78 -12.42 6.85
CA LEU A 123 2.07 -12.53 5.42
C LEU A 123 2.63 -13.92 5.06
N HIS A 124 2.32 -14.39 3.86
CA HIS A 124 3.14 -15.37 3.14
C HIS A 124 4.41 -14.67 2.66
N GLN A 125 5.58 -15.13 3.11
CA GLN A 125 6.85 -14.50 2.74
C GLN A 125 7.30 -14.83 1.33
N HIS A 126 6.79 -15.95 0.76
CA HIS A 126 7.08 -16.37 -0.61
C HIS A 126 5.87 -17.09 -1.20
N LEU A 127 5.13 -16.42 -2.06
CA LEU A 127 3.91 -16.93 -2.68
C LEU A 127 4.12 -18.20 -3.51
N PRO A 128 5.23 -18.36 -4.27
CA PRO A 128 5.49 -19.62 -4.97
C PRO A 128 5.50 -20.85 -4.07
N ASP A 129 5.97 -20.74 -2.82
CA ASP A 129 5.92 -21.85 -1.86
C ASP A 129 4.50 -22.13 -1.36
N ALA A 130 3.68 -21.08 -1.26
CA ALA A 130 2.30 -21.20 -0.76
C ALA A 130 1.30 -21.60 -1.86
N LEU A 131 1.49 -21.12 -3.10
CA LEU A 131 0.55 -21.24 -4.21
C LEU A 131 1.01 -22.19 -5.31
N GLY A 132 2.31 -22.52 -5.36
CA GLY A 132 2.89 -23.42 -6.37
C GLY A 132 3.12 -22.78 -7.75
N HIS A 133 3.07 -21.46 -7.87
CA HIS A 133 3.28 -20.74 -9.13
C HIS A 133 3.80 -19.31 -8.92
N GLU A 134 4.30 -18.67 -9.98
CA GLU A 134 4.91 -17.33 -9.97
C GLU A 134 4.04 -16.25 -10.68
N LYS A 135 2.72 -16.46 -10.81
CA LYS A 135 1.84 -15.55 -11.56
C LYS A 135 1.87 -14.11 -11.06
N HIS A 136 2.02 -13.89 -9.74
CA HIS A 136 2.05 -12.56 -9.12
C HIS A 136 3.37 -11.80 -9.34
N ARG A 137 4.45 -12.52 -9.74
CA ARG A 137 5.78 -11.95 -10.05
C ARG A 137 6.50 -12.83 -11.08
N PRO A 138 6.07 -12.79 -12.34
CA PRO A 138 6.55 -13.73 -13.36
C PRO A 138 8.03 -13.59 -13.70
N ALA A 139 8.59 -12.38 -13.59
CA ALA A 139 10.02 -12.11 -13.76
C ALA A 139 10.38 -10.75 -13.15
N PRO A 140 11.66 -10.48 -12.84
CA PRO A 140 12.10 -9.17 -12.37
C PRO A 140 11.69 -8.03 -13.30
N GLY A 141 10.99 -7.02 -12.77
CA GLY A 141 10.52 -5.85 -13.53
C GLY A 141 9.36 -6.12 -14.49
N VAL A 142 8.76 -7.32 -14.47
CA VAL A 142 7.60 -7.68 -15.31
C VAL A 142 6.37 -7.81 -14.43
N TYR A 143 5.35 -7.00 -14.73
CA TYR A 143 4.05 -7.13 -14.06
C TYR A 143 3.34 -8.43 -14.48
N GLY A 144 2.81 -9.16 -13.50
CA GLY A 144 1.80 -10.18 -13.73
C GLY A 144 0.45 -9.53 -14.01
N GLU A 145 -0.40 -10.22 -14.79
CA GLU A 145 -1.78 -9.81 -15.04
C GLU A 145 -2.71 -10.96 -14.66
N HIS A 146 -3.73 -10.67 -13.86
CA HIS A 146 -4.78 -11.62 -13.50
C HIS A 146 -6.05 -10.86 -13.09
N ASP A 147 -7.16 -11.59 -12.97
CA ASP A 147 -8.41 -11.03 -12.51
C ASP A 147 -8.51 -11.11 -10.99
N ALA A 148 -9.12 -10.07 -10.41
CA ALA A 148 -9.53 -10.03 -9.02
C ALA A 148 -11.04 -9.84 -8.95
N SER A 149 -11.70 -10.64 -8.10
CA SER A 149 -13.13 -10.52 -7.80
C SER A 149 -13.31 -9.88 -6.42
N PHE A 150 -14.32 -9.02 -6.30
CA PHE A 150 -14.57 -8.26 -5.10
C PHE A 150 -15.90 -8.63 -4.44
N GLU A 151 -15.93 -8.65 -3.11
CA GLU A 151 -17.11 -8.96 -2.32
C GLU A 151 -18.22 -7.93 -2.56
N PRO A 152 -19.44 -8.36 -2.96
CA PRO A 152 -20.55 -7.46 -3.21
C PRO A 152 -20.86 -6.55 -2.01
N GLY A 153 -21.03 -5.26 -2.27
CA GLY A 153 -21.30 -4.26 -1.24
C GLY A 153 -20.09 -3.79 -0.45
N SER A 154 -18.89 -4.34 -0.70
CA SER A 154 -17.64 -3.81 -0.17
C SER A 154 -17.33 -2.41 -0.70
N ARG A 155 -16.41 -1.71 -0.08
CA ARG A 155 -15.93 -0.41 -0.56
C ARG A 155 -15.25 -0.55 -1.92
N ILE A 156 -14.38 -1.57 -2.04
CA ILE A 156 -13.66 -1.82 -3.28
C ILE A 156 -14.62 -2.15 -4.44
N ALA A 157 -15.64 -3.00 -4.23
CA ALA A 157 -16.62 -3.31 -5.26
C ALA A 157 -17.42 -2.08 -5.73
N ARG A 158 -17.78 -1.18 -4.80
CA ARG A 158 -18.43 0.09 -5.16
C ARG A 158 -17.55 1.02 -5.98
N LEU A 159 -16.24 0.94 -5.86
CA LEU A 159 -15.28 1.77 -6.59
C LEU A 159 -14.87 1.17 -7.92
N MET A 160 -14.66 -0.15 -7.96
CA MET A 160 -13.99 -0.83 -9.07
C MET A 160 -14.95 -1.69 -9.91
N GLY A 161 -16.15 -2.02 -9.40
CA GLY A 161 -17.04 -3.06 -9.94
C GLY A 161 -16.79 -4.39 -9.23
N ASP A 162 -17.46 -5.44 -9.69
CA ASP A 162 -17.38 -6.76 -9.04
C ASP A 162 -16.10 -7.53 -9.41
N ASP A 163 -15.53 -7.26 -10.60
CA ASP A 163 -14.30 -7.87 -11.11
C ASP A 163 -13.42 -6.83 -11.80
N LEU A 164 -12.11 -7.03 -11.75
CA LEU A 164 -11.12 -6.16 -12.38
C LEU A 164 -9.88 -6.95 -12.81
N ALA A 165 -9.43 -6.75 -14.06
CA ALA A 165 -8.09 -7.14 -14.47
C ALA A 165 -7.05 -6.22 -13.82
N ILE A 166 -6.13 -6.79 -13.06
CA ILE A 166 -5.13 -6.07 -12.27
C ILE A 166 -3.71 -6.37 -12.72
N ARG A 167 -2.80 -5.43 -12.45
CA ARG A 167 -1.36 -5.57 -12.66
C ARG A 167 -0.64 -5.62 -11.33
N CYS A 168 0.05 -6.72 -11.07
CA CYS A 168 0.73 -6.98 -9.82
C CYS A 168 2.21 -7.29 -10.03
N PHE A 169 3.02 -6.98 -9.01
CA PHE A 169 4.43 -7.35 -8.96
C PHE A 169 4.83 -7.57 -7.49
N HIS A 170 4.53 -8.74 -6.95
CA HIS A 170 4.82 -9.09 -5.56
C HIS A 170 5.03 -10.59 -5.40
N HIS A 171 5.93 -11.00 -4.53
CA HIS A 171 6.14 -12.39 -4.14
C HIS A 171 5.72 -12.68 -2.69
N GLN A 172 5.28 -11.64 -1.98
CA GLN A 172 4.63 -11.74 -0.68
C GLN A 172 3.16 -11.38 -0.81
N GLY A 173 2.33 -11.85 0.12
CA GLY A 173 0.91 -11.56 0.14
C GLY A 173 0.30 -11.86 1.50
N VAL A 174 -0.93 -11.43 1.71
CA VAL A 174 -1.64 -11.58 2.99
C VAL A 174 -1.97 -13.06 3.23
N ALA A 175 -1.51 -13.59 4.39
CA ALA A 175 -1.87 -14.91 4.89
C ALA A 175 -3.06 -14.83 5.86
N ASP A 176 -3.02 -13.86 6.78
CA ASP A 176 -4.09 -13.55 7.72
C ASP A 176 -4.30 -12.03 7.73
N ALA A 177 -5.53 -11.59 7.52
CA ALA A 177 -5.85 -10.15 7.45
C ALA A 177 -5.96 -9.48 8.84
N GLY A 178 -5.85 -10.24 9.93
CA GLY A 178 -6.02 -9.71 11.29
C GLY A 178 -7.42 -9.14 11.50
N LYS A 179 -7.48 -7.85 11.87
CA LYS A 179 -8.76 -7.13 12.08
C LYS A 179 -9.36 -6.56 10.79
N LEU A 180 -8.66 -6.63 9.66
CA LEU A 180 -9.20 -6.18 8.39
C LEU A 180 -10.06 -7.26 7.74
N THR A 181 -10.99 -6.82 6.90
CA THR A 181 -11.82 -7.70 6.09
C THR A 181 -11.19 -7.86 4.71
N VAL A 182 -10.96 -9.11 4.26
CA VAL A 182 -10.59 -9.37 2.86
C VAL A 182 -11.82 -9.16 2.00
N THR A 183 -11.73 -8.22 1.07
CA THR A 183 -12.83 -7.81 0.19
C THR A 183 -12.52 -7.98 -1.29
N GLY A 184 -11.32 -8.47 -1.62
CA GLY A 184 -10.95 -8.83 -2.98
C GLY A 184 -9.99 -10.02 -3.00
N ARG A 185 -10.16 -10.91 -3.98
CA ARG A 185 -9.32 -12.09 -4.17
C ARG A 185 -8.99 -12.32 -5.64
N ALA A 186 -7.78 -12.81 -5.88
CA ALA A 186 -7.40 -13.41 -7.15
C ALA A 186 -8.05 -14.79 -7.33
N GLU A 187 -8.01 -15.34 -8.55
CA GLU A 187 -8.53 -16.68 -8.86
C GLU A 187 -7.95 -17.82 -8.01
N ASP A 188 -6.70 -17.68 -7.56
CA ASP A 188 -5.99 -18.64 -6.69
C ASP A 188 -6.33 -18.47 -5.21
N GLY A 189 -7.22 -17.54 -4.88
CA GLY A 189 -7.70 -17.26 -3.54
C GLY A 189 -6.85 -16.27 -2.75
N LEU A 190 -5.72 -15.78 -3.30
CA LEU A 190 -4.90 -14.79 -2.63
C LEU A 190 -5.68 -13.48 -2.41
N ALA A 191 -5.51 -12.86 -1.25
CA ALA A 191 -6.13 -11.58 -0.94
C ALA A 191 -5.50 -10.45 -1.79
N GLU A 192 -6.33 -9.78 -2.56
CA GLU A 192 -5.97 -8.64 -3.42
C GLU A 192 -6.49 -7.30 -2.88
N ALA A 193 -7.51 -7.33 -2.02
CA ALA A 193 -7.99 -6.14 -1.34
C ALA A 193 -8.37 -6.44 0.11
N VAL A 194 -8.05 -5.51 1.01
CA VAL A 194 -8.48 -5.52 2.42
C VAL A 194 -9.04 -4.16 2.80
N GLU A 195 -10.04 -4.13 3.68
CA GLU A 195 -10.59 -2.89 4.20
C GLU A 195 -11.00 -3.00 5.68
N ASP A 196 -11.05 -1.86 6.36
CA ASP A 196 -11.71 -1.72 7.65
C ASP A 196 -13.06 -1.02 7.41
N PRO A 197 -14.19 -1.76 7.48
CA PRO A 197 -15.50 -1.21 7.21
C PRO A 197 -15.97 -0.21 8.28
N ASP A 198 -15.44 -0.30 9.49
CA ASP A 198 -15.83 0.53 10.64
C ASP A 198 -15.13 1.91 10.62
N ARG A 199 -14.11 2.07 9.80
CA ARG A 199 -13.37 3.32 9.68
C ARG A 199 -13.82 4.15 8.48
N ARG A 200 -13.58 5.45 8.55
CA ARG A 200 -13.90 6.41 7.50
C ARG A 200 -13.39 5.97 6.12
N PHE A 201 -12.12 5.64 6.03
CA PHE A 201 -11.50 5.11 4.81
C PHE A 201 -10.18 4.43 5.16
N VAL A 202 -10.20 3.12 5.24
CA VAL A 202 -9.01 2.26 5.33
C VAL A 202 -9.18 1.20 4.26
N LEU A 203 -8.31 1.23 3.26
CA LEU A 203 -8.35 0.34 2.11
C LEU A 203 -6.90 -0.01 1.71
N GLY A 204 -6.63 -1.28 1.54
CA GLY A 204 -5.39 -1.79 0.97
C GLY A 204 -5.66 -2.56 -0.31
N VAL A 205 -4.80 -2.39 -1.32
CA VAL A 205 -4.82 -3.14 -2.58
C VAL A 205 -3.44 -3.71 -2.87
N GLN A 206 -3.38 -4.95 -3.35
CA GLN A 206 -2.10 -5.63 -3.59
C GLN A 206 -1.49 -5.28 -4.94
N TRP A 207 -2.31 -4.86 -5.90
CA TRP A 207 -1.86 -4.40 -7.23
C TRP A 207 -1.42 -2.93 -7.22
N HIS A 208 -0.98 -2.44 -8.39
CA HIS A 208 -0.42 -1.10 -8.58
C HIS A 208 -1.36 -0.19 -9.41
N PRO A 209 -2.39 0.43 -8.79
CA PRO A 209 -3.33 1.32 -9.48
C PRO A 209 -2.67 2.60 -10.03
N GLU A 210 -1.58 3.05 -9.43
CA GLU A 210 -0.81 4.22 -9.87
C GLU A 210 -0.18 4.02 -11.25
N VAL A 211 0.25 2.78 -11.57
CA VAL A 211 0.91 2.46 -12.86
C VAL A 211 -0.06 2.57 -14.04
N VAL A 212 -1.32 2.21 -13.82
CA VAL A 212 -2.38 2.30 -14.85
C VAL A 212 -3.14 3.62 -14.76
N ARG A 213 -2.75 4.50 -13.85
CA ARG A 213 -3.38 5.81 -13.59
C ARG A 213 -4.88 5.68 -13.31
N ASP A 214 -5.26 4.67 -12.52
CA ASP A 214 -6.64 4.50 -12.11
C ASP A 214 -6.99 5.50 -11.00
N GLU A 215 -7.73 6.54 -11.38
CA GLU A 215 -8.09 7.63 -10.46
C GLU A 215 -9.16 7.25 -9.44
N ARG A 216 -9.85 6.11 -9.58
CA ARG A 216 -10.99 5.74 -8.73
C ARG A 216 -10.59 5.58 -7.26
N LEU A 217 -9.49 4.88 -6.98
CA LEU A 217 -8.99 4.67 -5.62
C LEU A 217 -8.44 5.96 -5.00
N PHE A 218 -7.60 6.67 -5.73
CA PHE A 218 -7.05 7.95 -5.26
C PHE A 218 -8.13 9.02 -5.10
N GLY A 219 -9.13 9.04 -6.00
CA GLY A 219 -10.30 9.92 -5.90
C GLY A 219 -11.14 9.63 -4.66
N ALA A 220 -11.32 8.35 -4.31
CA ALA A 220 -12.03 7.95 -3.10
C ALA A 220 -11.29 8.35 -1.83
N LEU A 221 -9.95 8.17 -1.78
CA LEU A 221 -9.10 8.65 -0.69
C LEU A 221 -9.24 10.17 -0.53
N VAL A 222 -9.08 10.93 -1.62
CA VAL A 222 -9.19 12.40 -1.61
C VAL A 222 -10.58 12.86 -1.18
N ALA A 223 -11.65 12.15 -1.58
CA ALA A 223 -13.01 12.44 -1.13
C ALA A 223 -13.19 12.17 0.38
N ALA A 224 -12.60 11.11 0.91
CA ALA A 224 -12.60 10.81 2.34
C ALA A 224 -11.79 11.86 3.13
N ALA A 225 -10.62 12.24 2.61
CA ALA A 225 -9.74 13.24 3.19
C ALA A 225 -10.41 14.62 3.33
N ARG A 226 -11.24 15.03 2.36
CA ARG A 226 -12.03 16.27 2.45
C ARG A 226 -12.97 16.30 3.64
N ARG A 227 -13.49 15.16 4.05
CA ARG A 227 -14.43 15.01 5.18
C ARG A 227 -13.73 14.80 6.52
N HIS A 228 -12.43 14.57 6.52
CA HIS A 228 -11.67 14.35 7.75
C HIS A 228 -11.50 15.64 8.57
N ARG A 229 -11.36 16.80 7.91
CA ARG A 229 -11.21 18.13 8.54
C ARG A 229 -12.51 18.92 8.68
N SER A 230 -13.62 18.40 8.20
CA SER A 230 -14.92 19.07 8.33
C SER A 230 -15.65 18.59 9.59
#